data_668f26bca428d5f40c1b2d6c75f5f12e
#
_entry.id   668f26bca428d5f40c1b2d6c75f5f12e
#
_cell.length_a   1.000
_cell.length_b   1.000
_cell.length_c   1.000
_cell.angle_alpha   90.00
_cell.angle_beta   90.00
_cell.angle_gamma   90.00
#
_symmetry.space_group_name_H-M   'P 1'
#
loop_
_entity.id
_entity.type
_entity.pdbx_description
1 polymer ?
#
loop_
_entity_poly.entity_id
_entity_poly.type
_entity_poly.pdbx_seq_one_letter_code
_entity_poly.pdbx_strand_id
1 'polypeptide(L)' 'MKIAIVDYGSGNLRSVSKAIEKIAPISTQVLVTGDPEEVLKADRVVFPGQG' A
#
# COMPACT_ATOMS: atom_id res chain seq x y z
N MET A 1 7.19 0.74 10.65
CA MET A 1 7.39 0.31 9.26
C MET A 1 6.35 0.98 8.36
N LYS A 2 6.73 1.33 7.18
CA LYS A 2 5.85 1.99 6.23
C LYS A 2 5.65 1.11 5.00
N ILE A 3 4.40 0.83 4.66
CA ILE A 3 4.05 0.02 3.50
C ILE A 3 3.33 0.91 2.49
N ALA A 4 3.82 0.95 1.27
CA ALA A 4 3.17 1.70 0.20
C ALA A 4 2.44 0.74 -0.73
N ILE A 5 1.18 1.03 -1.00
CA ILE A 5 0.38 0.29 -1.98
C ILE A 5 0.32 1.17 -3.21
N VAL A 6 0.86 0.67 -4.31
CA VAL A 6 0.95 1.47 -5.53
C VAL A 6 -0.42 1.57 -6.19
N ASP A 7 -0.86 2.81 -6.39
CA ASP A 7 -2.12 3.09 -7.06
C ASP A 7 -1.81 3.52 -8.48
N TYR A 8 -2.13 2.67 -9.43
CA TYR A 8 -1.90 2.99 -10.84
C TYR A 8 -3.23 3.16 -11.59
N GLY A 9 -4.26 3.55 -10.84
CA GLY A 9 -5.52 3.90 -11.45
C GLY A 9 -6.43 2.73 -11.77
N SER A 10 -6.14 1.58 -11.22
CA SER A 10 -6.86 0.37 -11.58
C SER A 10 -8.15 0.17 -10.79
N GLY A 11 -8.46 1.04 -9.84
CA GLY A 11 -9.72 0.90 -9.14
C GLY A 11 -9.61 1.01 -7.64
N ASN A 12 -10.45 0.25 -6.96
CA ASN A 12 -10.63 0.40 -5.52
C ASN A 12 -9.59 -0.39 -4.73
N LEU A 13 -8.67 0.32 -4.12
CA LEU A 13 -7.63 -0.29 -3.31
C LEU A 13 -7.94 -0.27 -1.82
N ARG A 14 -9.13 0.18 -1.46
CA ARG A 14 -9.48 0.27 -0.04
C ARG A 14 -9.49 -1.11 0.62
N SER A 15 -10.00 -2.11 -0.08
CA SER A 15 -10.04 -3.47 0.47
C SER A 15 -8.64 -4.01 0.71
N VAL A 16 -7.73 -3.74 -0.23
CA VAL A 16 -6.34 -4.18 -0.09
C VAL A 16 -5.69 -3.49 1.10
N SER A 17 -5.89 -2.19 1.21
CA SER A 17 -5.32 -1.41 2.29
C SER A 17 -5.80 -1.93 3.64
N LYS A 18 -7.10 -2.17 3.76
CA LYS A 18 -7.66 -2.65 5.03
C LYS A 18 -7.19 -4.05 5.37
N ALA A 19 -7.05 -4.91 4.37
CA ALA A 19 -6.57 -6.26 4.63
C ALA A 19 -5.14 -6.23 5.16
N ILE A 20 -4.31 -5.38 4.57
CA ILE A 20 -2.93 -5.27 5.02
C ILE A 20 -2.86 -4.68 6.41
N GLU A 21 -3.69 -3.68 6.70
CA GLU A 21 -3.73 -3.08 8.03
C GLU A 21 -4.08 -4.10 9.10
N LYS A 22 -4.93 -5.06 8.77
CA LYS A 22 -5.33 -6.07 9.73
C LYS A 22 -4.21 -7.01 10.12
N ILE A 23 -3.35 -7.36 9.17
CA ILE A 23 -2.31 -8.35 9.43
C ILE A 23 -0.97 -7.73 9.77
N ALA A 24 -0.83 -6.43 9.53
CA ALA A 24 0.43 -5.74 9.78
C ALA A 24 0.61 -5.45 11.26
N PRO A 25 1.85 -5.32 11.73
CA PRO A 25 2.11 -4.93 13.12
C PRO A 25 1.46 -3.58 13.43
N ILE A 26 1.18 -3.37 14.70
CA ILE A 26 0.43 -2.20 15.14
C ILE A 26 1.10 -0.88 14.79
N SER A 27 2.41 -0.89 14.69
CA SER A 27 3.16 0.34 14.37
C SER A 27 3.33 0.55 12.88
N THR A 28 2.68 -0.24 12.05
CA THR A 28 2.83 -0.15 10.60
C THR A 28 1.94 0.95 10.04
N GLN A 29 2.50 1.75 9.16
CA GLN A 29 1.75 2.76 8.43
C GLN A 29 1.51 2.26 7.01
N VAL A 30 0.25 2.25 6.59
CA VAL A 30 -0.13 1.80 5.25
C VAL A 30 -0.59 3.00 4.45
N LEU A 31 0.01 3.19 3.28
CA LEU A 31 -0.25 4.34 2.44
C LEU A 31 -0.56 3.88 1.02
N VAL A 32 -1.66 4.38 0.46
CA VAL A 32 -2.00 4.16 -0.94
C VAL A 32 -1.55 5.37 -1.72
N THR A 33 -0.65 5.18 -2.67
CA THR A 33 -0.09 6.32 -3.40
C THR A 33 0.35 5.92 -4.79
N GLY A 34 0.24 6.87 -5.72
CA GLY A 34 0.80 6.70 -7.06
C GLY A 34 2.08 7.49 -7.25
N ASP A 35 2.57 8.12 -6.20
CA ASP A 35 3.75 8.97 -6.25
C ASP A 35 5.02 8.13 -6.09
N PRO A 36 5.90 8.13 -7.12
CA PRO A 36 7.12 7.32 -7.03
C PRO A 36 8.00 7.67 -5.83
N GLU A 37 8.02 8.93 -5.45
CA GLU A 37 8.83 9.34 -4.30
C GLU A 37 8.33 8.73 -3.02
N GLU A 38 7.02 8.66 -2.86
CA GLU A 38 6.45 8.03 -1.68
C GLU A 38 6.74 6.54 -1.66
N VAL A 39 6.69 5.91 -2.83
CA VAL A 39 7.00 4.49 -2.93
C VAL A 39 8.44 4.23 -2.52
N LEU A 40 9.35 5.07 -2.97
CA LEU A 40 10.76 4.91 -2.64
C LEU A 40 11.04 5.05 -1.15
N LYS A 41 10.25 5.83 -0.46
CA LYS A 41 10.44 6.03 0.97
C LYS A 41 9.87 4.91 1.81
N ALA A 42 9.07 4.04 1.23
CA ALA A 42 8.44 2.97 1.97
C ALA A 42 9.40 1.84 2.26
N ASP A 43 9.19 1.15 3.36
CA ASP A 43 9.97 -0.04 3.69
C ASP A 43 9.55 -1.22 2.84
N ARG A 44 8.27 -1.28 2.51
CA ARG A 44 7.71 -2.33 1.66
C ARG A 44 6.80 -1.74 0.64
N VAL A 45 6.71 -2.39 -0.52
CA VAL A 45 5.86 -1.93 -1.61
C VAL A 45 4.95 -3.07 -2.04
N VAL A 46 3.67 -2.76 -2.21
CA VAL A 46 2.68 -3.74 -2.64
C VAL A 46 2.11 -3.28 -3.98
N PHE A 47 2.14 -4.18 -4.96
CA PHE A 47 1.49 -3.97 -6.23
C PHE A 47 0.23 -4.83 -6.26
N PRO A 48 -0.96 -4.23 -6.16
CA PRO A 48 -2.19 -5.02 -6.15
C PRO A 48 -2.32 -5.82 -7.44
N GLY A 49 -2.90 -6.99 -7.32
CA GLY A 49 -3.03 -7.87 -8.44
C GLY A 49 -3.96 -7.32 -9.51
N GLN A 50 -3.82 -7.83 -10.70
CA GLN A 50 -4.63 -7.38 -11.81
C GLN A 50 -5.92 -8.14 -11.95
N GLY A 51 -6.13 -9.13 -11.45
CA GLY A 51 -7.39 -9.84 -11.58
C GLY A 51 -7.98 -9.76 -12.97
#